data_95167f40e04ca0fa793c67658e480c92
#
_entry.id   95167f40e04ca0fa793c67658e480c92
#
_cell.length_a   1.000
_cell.length_b   1.000
_cell.length_c   1.000
_cell.angle_alpha   90.00
_cell.angle_beta   90.00
_cell.angle_gamma   90.00
#
_symmetry.space_group_name_H-M   'P 1'
#
loop_
_entity.id
_entity.type
_entity.pdbx_description
1 polymer ?
#
loop_
_entity_poly.entity_id
_entity_poly.type
_entity_poly.pdbx_seq_one_letter_code
_entity_poly.pdbx_strand_id
1 'polypeptide(L)'
;VTEKDTQLADNDMAQRLAPACRIKDISWIKPGKVAWDWWNTCNLTGVDFKAGMNTPTYKAFIDFAADNNLEYIIIDDGWSGNESLLKDLNPNIDLKELVA
;
A
#
# COMPACT_ATOMS: atom_id res chain seq x y z
N VAL A 1 13.63 -10.79 22.20
CA VAL A 1 13.05 -10.56 23.53
C VAL A 1 13.90 -9.50 24.21
N THR A 2 13.28 -8.50 24.79
CA THR A 2 13.94 -7.40 25.52
C THR A 2 13.48 -7.44 26.97
N GLU A 3 14.31 -6.93 27.88
CA GLU A 3 13.96 -6.85 29.30
C GLU A 3 13.04 -5.66 29.60
N LYS A 4 13.08 -4.63 28.76
CA LYS A 4 12.31 -3.39 28.92
C LYS A 4 11.71 -2.96 27.58
N ASP A 5 10.50 -2.43 27.62
CA ASP A 5 9.76 -1.95 26.43
C ASP A 5 10.52 -0.83 25.70
N THR A 6 11.21 0.03 26.44
CA THR A 6 12.01 1.12 25.86
C THR A 6 13.12 0.63 24.92
N GLN A 7 13.62 -0.59 25.11
CA GLN A 7 14.63 -1.18 24.23
C GLN A 7 14.07 -1.58 22.85
N LEU A 8 12.74 -1.65 22.70
CA LEU A 8 12.10 -1.90 21.41
C LEU A 8 12.05 -0.64 20.55
N ALA A 9 11.91 0.51 21.17
CA ALA A 9 11.75 1.79 20.47
C ALA A 9 13.05 2.23 19.73
N ASP A 10 14.21 1.83 20.23
CA ASP A 10 15.52 2.15 19.63
C ASP A 10 16.30 0.87 19.31
N ASN A 11 15.66 -0.01 18.56
CA ASN A 11 16.22 -1.32 18.23
C ASN A 11 16.55 -1.44 16.76
N ASP A 12 17.81 -1.60 16.43
CA ASP A 12 18.36 -1.75 15.09
C ASP A 12 18.73 -3.22 14.74
N MET A 13 18.28 -4.18 15.52
CA MET A 13 18.65 -5.59 15.35
C MET A 13 18.26 -6.15 13.99
N ALA A 14 17.12 -5.74 13.44
CA ALA A 14 16.70 -6.18 12.13
C ALA A 14 17.72 -5.74 11.04
N GLN A 15 18.17 -4.50 11.11
CA GLN A 15 19.18 -3.96 10.19
C GLN A 15 20.54 -4.61 10.38
N ARG A 16 20.94 -4.86 11.62
CA ARG A 16 22.23 -5.50 11.94
C ARG A 16 22.32 -6.97 11.55
N LEU A 17 21.21 -7.68 11.63
CA LEU A 17 21.13 -9.10 11.26
C LEU A 17 20.79 -9.32 9.79
N ALA A 18 20.29 -8.30 9.11
CA ALA A 18 19.96 -8.41 7.70
C ALA A 18 21.22 -8.60 6.85
N PRO A 19 21.18 -9.41 5.79
CA PRO A 19 22.25 -9.46 4.83
C PRO A 19 22.42 -8.11 4.14
N ALA A 20 23.60 -7.85 3.60
CA ALA A 20 23.85 -6.64 2.82
C ALA A 20 22.87 -6.53 1.63
N CYS A 21 22.44 -5.31 1.32
CA CYS A 21 21.58 -5.05 0.19
C CYS A 21 22.20 -5.56 -1.10
N ARG A 22 21.49 -6.39 -1.85
CA ARG A 22 21.93 -6.95 -3.14
C ARG A 22 21.52 -6.10 -4.34
N ILE A 23 20.66 -5.11 -4.14
CA ILE A 23 20.24 -4.17 -5.17
C ILE A 23 21.32 -3.10 -5.30
N LYS A 24 21.93 -2.98 -6.48
CA LYS A 24 23.04 -2.06 -6.71
C LYS A 24 22.59 -0.60 -6.79
N ASP A 25 21.46 -0.35 -7.44
CA ASP A 25 20.87 0.98 -7.57
C ASP A 25 19.59 1.06 -6.79
N ILE A 26 19.59 1.83 -5.73
CA ILE A 26 18.45 2.11 -4.85
C ILE A 26 17.95 3.55 -4.98
N SER A 27 18.42 4.32 -5.96
CA SER A 27 18.07 5.73 -6.14
C SER A 27 16.57 5.95 -6.46
N TRP A 28 15.91 4.92 -6.97
CA TRP A 28 14.47 4.91 -7.25
C TRP A 28 13.59 4.80 -6.00
N ILE A 29 14.15 4.33 -4.87
CA ILE A 29 13.43 4.20 -3.61
C ILE A 29 13.28 5.59 -2.99
N LYS A 30 12.05 6.09 -2.94
CA LYS A 30 11.74 7.38 -2.33
C LYS A 30 10.78 7.15 -1.16
N PRO A 31 11.13 7.59 0.06
CA PRO A 31 10.18 7.59 1.16
C PRO A 31 9.05 8.59 0.87
N GLY A 32 7.86 8.29 1.31
CA GLY A 32 6.71 9.17 1.09
C GLY A 32 5.54 8.78 1.96
N LYS A 33 4.51 9.61 1.94
CA LYS A 33 3.24 9.34 2.60
C LYS A 33 2.36 8.49 1.70
N VAL A 34 1.49 7.70 2.31
CA VAL A 34 0.62 6.77 1.61
C VAL A 34 -0.82 6.95 2.04
N ALA A 35 -1.75 6.94 1.08
CA ALA A 35 -3.15 6.71 1.35
C ALA A 35 -3.41 5.20 1.39
N TRP A 36 -3.96 4.73 2.51
CA TRP A 36 -4.17 3.31 2.76
C TRP A 36 -5.65 3.02 2.98
N ASP A 37 -6.22 2.17 2.13
CA ASP A 37 -7.64 1.84 2.06
C ASP A 37 -8.15 0.98 3.21
N TRP A 38 -7.31 0.10 3.75
CA TRP A 38 -7.67 -0.78 4.85
C TRP A 38 -8.10 -0.03 6.11
N TRP A 39 -7.54 1.13 6.37
CA TRP A 39 -7.83 1.90 7.58
C TRP A 39 -9.32 2.23 7.75
N ASN A 40 -10.05 2.39 6.67
CA ASN A 40 -11.48 2.66 6.68
C ASN A 40 -12.31 1.58 5.97
N THR A 41 -11.76 0.39 5.80
CA THR A 41 -12.44 -0.76 5.16
C THR A 41 -12.84 -0.46 3.71
N CYS A 42 -11.97 0.19 2.95
CA CYS A 42 -12.22 0.66 1.56
C CYS A 42 -13.49 1.51 1.43
N ASN A 43 -13.93 2.17 2.50
CA ASN A 43 -15.17 2.93 2.52
C ASN A 43 -14.92 4.39 2.15
N LEU A 44 -15.81 4.95 1.34
CA LEU A 44 -15.78 6.36 0.94
C LEU A 44 -17.15 6.99 1.16
N THR A 45 -17.15 8.28 1.45
CA THR A 45 -18.36 9.11 1.54
C THR A 45 -18.30 10.21 0.48
N GLY A 46 -19.48 10.68 0.04
CA GLY A 46 -19.55 11.75 -0.95
C GLY A 46 -19.27 11.33 -2.39
N VAL A 47 -19.31 10.04 -2.68
CA VAL A 47 -19.17 9.45 -4.02
C VAL A 47 -20.52 8.96 -4.55
N ASP A 48 -20.69 8.90 -5.85
CA ASP A 48 -21.92 8.48 -6.55
C ASP A 48 -21.92 7.00 -6.94
N PHE A 49 -20.95 6.24 -6.44
CA PHE A 49 -20.80 4.80 -6.65
C PHE A 49 -20.70 4.05 -5.32
N LYS A 50 -20.89 2.74 -5.36
CA LYS A 50 -20.69 1.89 -4.19
C LYS A 50 -19.19 1.69 -3.92
N ALA A 51 -18.71 2.26 -2.82
CA ALA A 51 -17.33 2.06 -2.37
C ALA A 51 -17.07 0.59 -1.98
N GLY A 52 -15.82 0.16 -2.13
CA GLY A 52 -15.35 -1.19 -1.85
C GLY A 52 -14.12 -1.55 -2.66
N MET A 53 -13.83 -2.85 -2.77
CA MET A 53 -12.70 -3.36 -3.56
C MET A 53 -13.06 -3.31 -5.06
N ASN A 54 -12.98 -2.13 -5.66
CA ASN A 54 -13.28 -1.89 -7.08
C ASN A 54 -12.50 -0.71 -7.65
N THR A 55 -12.35 -0.67 -8.96
CA THR A 55 -11.60 0.37 -9.68
C THR A 55 -12.04 1.81 -9.35
N PRO A 56 -13.35 2.15 -9.33
CA PRO A 56 -13.77 3.50 -8.97
C PRO A 56 -13.31 3.96 -7.59
N THR A 57 -13.31 3.06 -6.60
CA THR A 57 -12.84 3.37 -5.25
C THR A 57 -11.35 3.72 -5.27
N TYR A 58 -10.51 2.94 -5.95
CA TYR A 58 -9.08 3.22 -6.00
C TYR A 58 -8.72 4.45 -6.83
N LYS A 59 -9.49 4.76 -7.88
CA LYS A 59 -9.35 6.04 -8.58
C LYS A 59 -9.59 7.22 -7.62
N ALA A 60 -10.63 7.15 -6.81
CA ALA A 60 -10.89 8.18 -5.80
C ALA A 60 -9.77 8.28 -4.74
N PHE A 61 -9.14 7.17 -4.34
CA PHE A 61 -7.95 7.20 -3.49
C PHE A 61 -6.74 7.82 -4.18
N ILE A 62 -6.55 7.56 -5.48
CA ILE A 62 -5.48 8.19 -6.29
C ILE A 62 -5.70 9.70 -6.38
N ASP A 63 -6.91 10.14 -6.71
CA ASP A 63 -7.28 11.55 -6.79
C ASP A 63 -7.06 12.25 -5.44
N PHE A 64 -7.53 11.63 -4.35
CA PHE A 64 -7.29 12.14 -3.00
C PHE A 64 -5.80 12.24 -2.66
N ALA A 65 -5.00 11.23 -3.00
CA ALA A 65 -3.57 11.24 -2.78
C ALA A 65 -2.90 12.38 -3.55
N ALA A 66 -3.27 12.58 -4.81
CA ALA A 66 -2.76 13.66 -5.64
C ALA A 66 -3.11 15.05 -5.08
N ASP A 67 -4.36 15.25 -4.69
CA ASP A 67 -4.85 16.53 -4.14
C ASP A 67 -4.20 16.89 -2.80
N ASN A 68 -3.77 15.88 -2.04
CA ASN A 68 -3.16 16.06 -0.70
C ASN A 68 -1.65 15.86 -0.68
N ASN A 69 -0.99 15.78 -1.83
CA ASN A 69 0.46 15.57 -1.94
C ASN A 69 0.92 14.33 -1.17
N LEU A 70 0.20 13.22 -1.33
CA LEU A 70 0.61 11.90 -0.89
C LEU A 70 1.27 11.20 -2.07
N GLU A 71 2.45 10.66 -1.89
CA GLU A 71 3.25 10.09 -2.97
C GLU A 71 2.74 8.73 -3.43
N TYR A 72 2.02 8.02 -2.57
CA TYR A 72 1.63 6.62 -2.81
C TYR A 72 0.19 6.33 -2.38
N ILE A 73 -0.37 5.29 -2.98
CA ILE A 73 -1.52 4.56 -2.45
C ILE A 73 -1.11 3.11 -2.17
N ILE A 74 -1.78 2.46 -1.24
CA ILE A 74 -1.72 1.00 -1.06
C ILE A 74 -3.09 0.44 -1.42
N ILE A 75 -3.09 -0.58 -2.27
CA ILE A 75 -4.22 -1.47 -2.50
C ILE A 75 -3.98 -2.68 -1.60
N ASP A 76 -4.76 -2.81 -0.54
CA ASP A 76 -4.60 -3.87 0.46
C ASP A 76 -5.25 -5.18 -0.02
N ASP A 77 -5.46 -6.13 0.88
CA ASP A 77 -5.99 -7.45 0.58
C ASP A 77 -7.31 -7.43 -0.22
N GLY A 78 -7.47 -8.42 -1.10
CA GLY A 78 -8.68 -8.63 -1.88
C GLY A 78 -8.63 -8.13 -3.34
N TRP A 79 -7.54 -7.49 -3.79
CA TRP A 79 -7.36 -7.13 -5.20
C TRP A 79 -6.93 -8.32 -6.07
N SER A 80 -6.37 -9.35 -5.46
CA SER A 80 -5.97 -10.60 -6.11
C SER A 80 -6.17 -11.80 -5.19
N GLY A 81 -6.17 -13.01 -5.75
CA GLY A 81 -6.11 -14.24 -4.96
C GLY A 81 -4.75 -14.42 -4.27
N ASN A 82 -4.76 -15.01 -3.08
CA ASN A 82 -3.58 -15.14 -2.21
C ASN A 82 -2.46 -16.00 -2.80
N GLU A 83 -2.78 -16.91 -3.71
CA GLU A 83 -1.82 -17.90 -4.23
C GLU A 83 -1.20 -17.50 -5.58
N SER A 84 -1.73 -16.50 -6.25
CA SER A 84 -1.39 -16.26 -7.65
C SER A 84 -1.55 -14.80 -8.06
N LEU A 85 -0.78 -13.91 -7.42
CA LEU A 85 -0.71 -12.49 -7.77
C LEU A 85 -0.63 -12.31 -9.31
N LEU A 86 -1.37 -11.39 -9.87
CA LEU A 86 -1.47 -11.07 -11.30
C LEU A 86 -2.17 -12.12 -12.19
N LYS A 87 -2.40 -13.33 -11.71
CA LYS A 87 -3.13 -14.37 -12.48
C LYS A 87 -4.58 -14.52 -12.03
N ASP A 88 -4.83 -14.24 -10.75
CA ASP A 88 -6.15 -14.34 -10.14
C ASP A 88 -6.56 -12.98 -9.59
N LEU A 89 -6.82 -12.05 -10.50
CA LEU A 89 -7.23 -10.68 -10.16
C LEU A 89 -8.71 -10.65 -9.79
N ASN A 90 -9.05 -9.81 -8.81
CA ASN A 90 -10.43 -9.47 -8.53
C ASN A 90 -11.08 -8.87 -9.79
N PRO A 91 -12.19 -9.42 -10.30
CA PRO A 91 -12.80 -8.96 -11.55
C PRO A 91 -13.33 -7.52 -11.48
N ASN A 92 -13.47 -6.96 -10.28
CA ASN A 92 -13.87 -5.57 -10.09
C ASN A 92 -12.70 -4.58 -10.09
N ILE A 93 -11.45 -5.08 -10.24
CA ILE A 93 -10.22 -4.27 -10.26
C ILE A 93 -9.58 -4.31 -11.64
N ASP A 94 -9.48 -3.17 -12.28
CA ASP A 94 -8.65 -2.99 -13.47
C ASP A 94 -7.31 -2.35 -13.11
N LEU A 95 -6.31 -3.21 -12.84
CA LEU A 95 -4.97 -2.74 -12.50
C LEU A 95 -4.32 -1.93 -13.62
N LYS A 96 -4.66 -2.22 -14.89
CA LYS A 96 -4.07 -1.47 -16.01
C LYS A 96 -4.56 -0.03 -16.03
N GLU A 97 -5.85 0.15 -15.74
CA GLU A 97 -6.43 1.49 -15.61
C GLU A 97 -5.84 2.24 -14.42
N LEU A 98 -5.61 1.55 -13.28
CA LEU A 98 -5.10 2.19 -12.07
C LEU A 98 -3.63 2.62 -12.15
N VAL A 99 -2.83 1.99 -13.03
CA VAL A 99 -1.39 2.30 -13.18
C VAL A 99 -1.08 3.13 -14.43
N ALA A 100 -2.07 3.49 -15.22
CA ALA A 100 -1.92 4.31 -16.43
C ALA A 100 -1.84 5.80 -16.09
#